data_c1ee8b4979fd31ae2e9979de9dffc079
#
_entry.id   c1ee8b4979fd31ae2e9979de9dffc079
#
_cell.length_a   1.000
_cell.length_b   1.000
_cell.length_c   1.000
_cell.angle_alpha   90.00
_cell.angle_beta   90.00
_cell.angle_gamma   90.00
#
_symmetry.space_group_name_H-M   'P 1'
#
loop_
_entity.id
_entity.type
_entity.pdbx_description
1 polymer ?
#
loop_
_entity_poly.entity_id
_entity_poly.type
_entity_poly.pdbx_seq_one_letter_code
_entity_poly.pdbx_strand_id
1 'polypeptide(L)'
;VIKLKKPLVSIVVLNWNGKEYIKKCLESIKKNTKRRLYETIVIDNGSKDGSVEMLKKMKGRGFLDKLILNRENLGFSNGNNQGFKEARGQFFFMLNNDTLVTKNWLDNLLKKAEKYPKAAAIGAKIIDKPMFDSKNYKILSDRERMTVCGGAMLMRRNAAEKIGMLDAEHFSPIYGEETDWCYRARNAGFKIMETDASIIIHFGSHDTTKQTGRKKQFILMNTNRLKAMLYNLTIPEFLGHVPGLGLVFWTALKQGEAGWLLKAYWNNFRSWREIFKERKKRNAGLF
;
A
#
# COMPACT_ATOMS: atom_id res chain seq x y z
N VAL A 1 0.44 28.66 -17.61
CA VAL A 1 0.60 27.33 -16.95
C VAL A 1 2.08 27.21 -16.59
N ILE A 2 2.43 27.41 -15.31
CA ILE A 2 3.80 27.24 -14.80
C ILE A 2 4.16 25.76 -14.98
N LYS A 3 5.03 25.42 -15.92
CA LYS A 3 5.65 24.10 -16.01
C LYS A 3 6.42 23.86 -14.71
N LEU A 4 5.85 23.09 -13.79
CA LEU A 4 6.54 22.68 -12.57
C LEU A 4 7.86 21.99 -12.96
N LYS A 5 8.98 22.43 -12.37
CA LYS A 5 10.18 21.59 -12.24
C LYS A 5 9.71 20.22 -11.80
N LYS A 6 10.36 19.15 -12.26
CA LYS A 6 10.03 17.74 -11.95
C LYS A 6 9.55 17.61 -10.48
N PRO A 7 8.36 17.06 -10.22
CA PRO A 7 7.83 16.93 -8.85
C PRO A 7 8.77 16.05 -8.02
N LEU A 8 8.82 16.27 -6.72
CA LEU A 8 9.61 15.42 -5.84
C LEU A 8 8.87 14.10 -5.56
N VAL A 9 7.55 14.16 -5.40
CA VAL A 9 6.70 13.00 -5.09
C VAL A 9 5.59 12.86 -6.11
N SER A 10 5.37 11.65 -6.61
CA SER A 10 4.17 11.28 -7.35
C SER A 10 3.21 10.54 -6.42
N ILE A 11 2.11 11.18 -6.06
CA ILE A 11 1.05 10.58 -5.24
C ILE A 11 0.15 9.77 -6.18
N VAL A 12 0.12 8.46 -5.97
CA VAL A 12 -0.68 7.50 -6.76
C VAL A 12 -1.87 7.07 -5.93
N VAL A 13 -3.08 7.30 -6.45
CA VAL A 13 -4.33 6.96 -5.78
C VAL A 13 -5.15 6.07 -6.70
N LEU A 14 -5.42 4.84 -6.25
CA LEU A 14 -6.27 3.89 -6.94
C LEU A 14 -7.71 4.04 -6.46
N ASN A 15 -8.66 4.17 -7.39
CA ASN A 15 -10.08 4.24 -7.10
C ASN A 15 -10.85 3.10 -7.76
N TRP A 16 -11.78 2.50 -7.02
CA TRP A 16 -12.77 1.56 -7.55
C TRP A 16 -14.06 1.67 -6.75
N ASN A 17 -15.12 2.25 -7.36
CA ASN A 17 -16.42 2.48 -6.74
C ASN A 17 -16.35 3.22 -5.38
N GLY A 18 -15.42 4.19 -5.27
CA GLY A 18 -15.17 4.95 -4.05
C GLY A 18 -15.39 6.45 -4.20
N LYS A 19 -16.43 6.89 -4.93
CA LYS A 19 -16.70 8.27 -5.30
C LYS A 19 -16.61 9.26 -4.16
N GLU A 20 -17.28 8.98 -3.05
CA GLU A 20 -17.33 9.91 -1.90
C GLU A 20 -15.99 9.96 -1.14
N TYR A 21 -15.26 8.86 -1.10
CA TYR A 21 -13.97 8.77 -0.42
C TYR A 21 -12.88 9.46 -1.23
N ILE A 22 -12.73 9.10 -2.52
CA ILE A 22 -11.68 9.68 -3.39
C ILE A 22 -11.82 11.20 -3.49
N LYS A 23 -13.04 11.75 -3.50
CA LYS A 23 -13.26 13.19 -3.48
C LYS A 23 -12.63 13.82 -2.25
N LYS A 24 -12.94 13.32 -1.05
CA LYS A 24 -12.39 13.81 0.23
C LYS A 24 -10.88 13.65 0.30
N CYS A 25 -10.37 12.53 -0.19
CA CYS A 25 -8.93 12.24 -0.27
C CYS A 25 -8.21 13.32 -1.10
N LEU A 26 -8.64 13.57 -2.32
CA LEU A 26 -8.06 14.58 -3.21
C LEU A 26 -8.17 16.01 -2.66
N GLU A 27 -9.30 16.34 -2.03
CA GLU A 27 -9.48 17.64 -1.34
C GLU A 27 -8.48 17.78 -0.19
N SER A 28 -8.24 16.72 0.60
CA SER A 28 -7.27 16.73 1.70
C SER A 28 -5.83 16.89 1.20
N ILE A 29 -5.45 16.23 0.11
CA ILE A 29 -4.14 16.39 -0.52
C ILE A 29 -3.94 17.85 -0.94
N LYS A 30 -4.88 18.41 -1.70
CA LYS A 30 -4.78 19.80 -2.17
C LYS A 30 -4.70 20.82 -1.04
N LYS A 31 -5.43 20.59 0.06
CA LYS A 31 -5.45 21.46 1.23
C LYS A 31 -4.18 21.41 2.07
N ASN A 32 -3.62 20.21 2.25
CA ASN A 32 -2.57 19.96 3.25
C ASN A 32 -1.17 19.74 2.67
N THR A 33 -1.00 19.92 1.34
CA THR A 33 0.28 19.63 0.68
C THR A 33 0.73 20.81 -0.19
N LYS A 34 1.99 21.20 -0.08
CA LYS A 34 2.57 22.28 -0.90
C LYS A 34 2.64 21.82 -2.35
N ARG A 35 1.91 22.52 -3.25
CA ARG A 35 1.73 22.12 -4.66
C ARG A 35 3.04 21.89 -5.42
N ARG A 36 4.09 22.60 -5.08
CA ARG A 36 5.42 22.46 -5.71
C ARG A 36 6.12 21.14 -5.45
N LEU A 37 5.68 20.37 -4.46
CA LEU A 37 6.33 19.13 -4.03
C LEU A 37 5.81 17.90 -4.78
N TYR A 38 4.61 17.93 -5.32
CA TYR A 38 3.95 16.72 -5.78
C TYR A 38 3.21 16.86 -7.11
N GLU A 39 2.97 15.74 -7.72
CA GLU A 39 1.91 15.51 -8.70
C GLU A 39 0.96 14.44 -8.15
N THR A 40 -0.30 14.48 -8.57
CA THR A 40 -1.31 13.46 -8.22
C THR A 40 -1.74 12.71 -9.48
N ILE A 41 -1.58 11.39 -9.44
CA ILE A 41 -1.99 10.46 -10.49
C ILE A 41 -3.11 9.61 -9.92
N VAL A 42 -4.29 9.69 -10.52
CA VAL A 42 -5.44 8.87 -10.12
C VAL A 42 -5.68 7.82 -11.17
N ILE A 43 -5.86 6.59 -10.74
CA ILE A 43 -6.28 5.47 -11.55
C ILE A 43 -7.71 5.10 -11.15
N ASP A 44 -8.65 5.23 -12.06
CA ASP A 44 -9.99 4.66 -11.87
C ASP A 44 -10.03 3.27 -12.46
N ASN A 45 -10.29 2.29 -11.62
CA ASN A 45 -10.20 0.87 -11.93
C ASN A 45 -11.54 0.30 -12.44
N GLY A 46 -12.20 1.02 -13.33
CA GLY A 46 -13.47 0.61 -13.94
C GLY A 46 -14.69 0.83 -13.03
N SER A 47 -14.74 1.98 -12.35
CA SER A 47 -15.87 2.33 -11.47
C SER A 47 -17.19 2.53 -12.22
N LYS A 48 -18.30 2.21 -11.53
CA LYS A 48 -19.69 2.34 -12.04
C LYS A 48 -20.57 3.23 -11.16
N ASP A 49 -19.98 3.90 -10.16
CA ASP A 49 -20.67 4.72 -9.16
C ASP A 49 -20.70 6.23 -9.48
N GLY A 50 -20.29 6.61 -10.70
CA GLY A 50 -20.14 8.01 -11.13
C GLY A 50 -18.81 8.64 -10.70
N SER A 51 -17.83 7.85 -10.26
CA SER A 51 -16.46 8.32 -9.96
C SER A 51 -15.80 8.94 -11.19
N VAL A 52 -15.94 8.32 -12.36
CA VAL A 52 -15.27 8.74 -13.59
C VAL A 52 -15.61 10.18 -13.97
N GLU A 53 -16.91 10.51 -14.01
CA GLU A 53 -17.40 11.86 -14.36
C GLU A 53 -16.92 12.90 -13.34
N MET A 54 -16.97 12.54 -12.06
CA MET A 54 -16.48 13.41 -10.99
C MET A 54 -14.97 13.65 -11.12
N LEU A 55 -14.17 12.60 -11.34
CA LEU A 55 -12.71 12.69 -11.47
C LEU A 55 -12.30 13.52 -12.70
N LYS A 56 -13.01 13.41 -13.84
CA LYS A 56 -12.81 14.28 -15.01
C LYS A 56 -13.02 15.77 -14.64
N LYS A 57 -14.10 16.09 -13.90
CA LYS A 57 -14.37 17.45 -13.42
C LYS A 57 -13.30 17.92 -12.44
N MET A 58 -12.86 17.07 -11.51
CA MET A 58 -11.81 17.40 -10.55
C MET A 58 -10.46 17.64 -11.23
N LYS A 59 -10.12 16.89 -12.29
CA LYS A 59 -8.92 17.12 -13.10
C LYS A 59 -8.95 18.51 -13.73
N GLY A 60 -10.06 18.92 -14.34
CA GLY A 60 -10.23 20.27 -14.90
C GLY A 60 -10.08 21.39 -13.86
N ARG A 61 -10.33 21.11 -12.57
CA ARG A 61 -10.17 22.05 -11.46
C ARG A 61 -8.79 21.95 -10.75
N GLY A 62 -7.86 21.16 -11.28
CA GLY A 62 -6.49 21.04 -10.77
C GLY A 62 -6.37 20.29 -9.42
N PHE A 63 -7.25 19.30 -9.16
CA PHE A 63 -7.12 18.40 -8.01
C PHE A 63 -6.19 17.23 -8.27
N LEU A 64 -6.03 16.86 -9.53
CA LEU A 64 -5.13 15.79 -9.99
C LEU A 64 -4.48 16.20 -11.31
N ASP A 65 -3.28 15.70 -11.56
CA ASP A 65 -2.48 16.00 -12.76
C ASP A 65 -2.77 14.99 -13.86
N LYS A 66 -2.90 13.72 -13.51
CA LYS A 66 -3.15 12.63 -14.45
C LYS A 66 -4.31 11.76 -13.99
N LEU A 67 -5.15 11.37 -14.93
CA LEU A 67 -6.26 10.43 -14.73
C LEU A 67 -6.09 9.29 -15.74
N ILE A 68 -6.03 8.07 -15.22
CA ILE A 68 -6.02 6.83 -16.00
C ILE A 68 -7.37 6.16 -15.77
N LEU A 69 -8.02 5.74 -16.84
CA LEU A 69 -9.34 5.11 -16.80
C LEU A 69 -9.24 3.69 -17.35
N ASN A 70 -9.40 2.71 -16.48
CA ASN A 70 -9.50 1.32 -16.86
C ASN A 70 -10.95 0.96 -17.22
N ARG A 71 -11.13 0.02 -18.14
CA ARG A 71 -12.46 -0.49 -18.52
C ARG A 71 -13.05 -1.43 -17.46
N GLU A 72 -12.17 -2.09 -16.70
CA GLU A 72 -12.50 -3.07 -15.65
C GLU A 72 -11.53 -2.98 -14.48
N ASN A 73 -11.84 -3.70 -13.39
CA ASN A 73 -10.97 -3.75 -12.22
C ASN A 73 -9.80 -4.72 -12.46
N LEU A 74 -8.61 -4.16 -12.69
CA LEU A 74 -7.35 -4.88 -12.92
C LEU A 74 -6.68 -5.35 -11.61
N GLY A 75 -7.29 -5.12 -10.44
CA GLY A 75 -6.69 -5.38 -9.13
C GLY A 75 -5.80 -4.26 -8.63
N PHE A 76 -5.40 -4.38 -7.36
CA PHE A 76 -4.67 -3.33 -6.65
C PHE A 76 -3.26 -3.11 -7.20
N SER A 77 -2.50 -4.19 -7.39
CA SER A 77 -1.11 -4.12 -7.89
C SER A 77 -1.04 -3.55 -9.29
N ASN A 78 -1.84 -4.07 -10.23
CA ASN A 78 -1.83 -3.60 -11.62
C ASN A 78 -2.24 -2.12 -11.71
N GLY A 79 -3.28 -1.71 -10.99
CA GLY A 79 -3.72 -0.32 -10.98
C GLY A 79 -2.63 0.62 -10.46
N ASN A 80 -2.02 0.32 -9.31
CA ASN A 80 -0.92 1.13 -8.78
C ASN A 80 0.31 1.13 -9.69
N ASN A 81 0.66 0.00 -10.28
CA ASN A 81 1.79 -0.10 -11.21
C ASN A 81 1.59 0.77 -12.46
N GLN A 82 0.36 0.94 -12.97
CA GLN A 82 0.06 1.90 -14.03
C GLN A 82 0.41 3.33 -13.58
N GLY A 83 0.01 3.71 -12.35
CA GLY A 83 0.34 5.01 -11.78
C GLY A 83 1.85 5.22 -11.62
N PHE A 84 2.58 4.22 -11.17
CA PHE A 84 4.04 4.28 -11.01
C PHE A 84 4.77 4.45 -12.35
N LYS A 85 4.31 3.79 -13.42
CA LYS A 85 4.86 3.96 -14.76
C LYS A 85 4.75 5.39 -15.28
N GLU A 86 3.67 6.07 -14.92
CA GLU A 86 3.39 7.45 -15.34
C GLU A 86 3.98 8.51 -14.40
N ALA A 87 4.49 8.09 -13.27
CA ALA A 87 5.04 8.95 -12.22
C ALA A 87 6.38 9.56 -12.63
N ARG A 88 6.60 10.84 -12.28
CA ARG A 88 7.82 11.59 -12.59
C ARG A 88 8.67 11.94 -11.35
N GLY A 89 8.10 11.75 -10.15
CA GLY A 89 8.75 12.06 -8.88
C GLY A 89 9.95 11.17 -8.56
N GLN A 90 10.83 11.64 -7.69
CA GLN A 90 11.91 10.84 -7.10
C GLN A 90 11.37 9.78 -6.12
N PHE A 91 10.17 10.05 -5.60
CA PHE A 91 9.43 9.15 -4.74
C PHE A 91 8.05 8.85 -5.34
N PHE A 92 7.58 7.63 -5.12
CA PHE A 92 6.18 7.26 -5.28
C PHE A 92 5.51 7.30 -3.93
N PHE A 93 4.33 7.85 -3.82
CA PHE A 93 3.51 7.71 -2.63
C PHE A 93 2.23 6.96 -2.97
N MET A 94 2.12 5.73 -2.50
CA MET A 94 0.90 4.94 -2.63
C MET A 94 -0.07 5.34 -1.53
N LEU A 95 -1.27 5.78 -1.90
CA LEU A 95 -2.28 6.29 -0.99
C LEU A 95 -3.64 5.68 -1.32
N ASN A 96 -4.30 5.10 -0.33
CA ASN A 96 -5.66 4.62 -0.50
C ASN A 96 -6.65 5.77 -0.69
N ASN A 97 -7.68 5.55 -1.52
CA ASN A 97 -8.71 6.53 -1.81
C ASN A 97 -9.62 6.87 -0.61
N ASP A 98 -9.68 6.01 0.40
CA ASP A 98 -10.48 6.16 1.63
C ASP A 98 -9.69 6.75 2.79
N THR A 99 -8.72 7.62 2.48
CA THR A 99 -7.85 8.27 3.46
C THR A 99 -7.95 9.79 3.42
N LEU A 100 -7.56 10.45 4.53
CA LEU A 100 -7.33 11.89 4.61
C LEU A 100 -5.90 12.14 5.06
N VAL A 101 -5.18 12.97 4.32
CA VAL A 101 -3.86 13.44 4.74
C VAL A 101 -3.99 14.62 5.70
N THR A 102 -3.12 14.67 6.73
CA THR A 102 -3.11 15.71 7.74
C THR A 102 -2.11 16.84 7.39
N LYS A 103 -2.08 17.92 8.18
CA LYS A 103 -1.12 19.02 7.98
C LYS A 103 0.32 18.52 8.09
N ASN A 104 1.21 18.98 7.20
CA ASN A 104 2.64 18.65 7.16
C ASN A 104 3.00 17.17 6.94
N TRP A 105 2.03 16.32 6.62
CA TRP A 105 2.23 14.88 6.45
C TRP A 105 3.37 14.54 5.47
N LEU A 106 3.39 15.19 4.30
CA LEU A 106 4.39 14.92 3.26
C LEU A 106 5.76 15.53 3.62
N ASP A 107 5.78 16.75 4.16
CA ASP A 107 7.03 17.37 4.63
C ASP A 107 7.72 16.49 5.69
N ASN A 108 6.95 15.90 6.61
CA ASN A 108 7.47 14.99 7.62
C ASN A 108 8.04 13.69 7.01
N LEU A 109 7.35 13.07 6.05
CA LEU A 109 7.87 11.89 5.35
C LEU A 109 9.15 12.19 4.59
N LEU A 110 9.23 13.33 3.91
CA LEU A 110 10.42 13.74 3.17
C LEU A 110 11.63 13.97 4.09
N LYS A 111 11.43 14.62 5.24
CA LYS A 111 12.48 14.74 6.29
C LYS A 111 12.96 13.37 6.76
N LYS A 112 12.05 12.38 6.88
CA LYS A 112 12.47 11.01 7.25
C LYS A 112 13.21 10.31 6.11
N ALA A 113 12.81 10.57 4.85
CA ALA A 113 13.54 10.04 3.71
C ALA A 113 14.97 10.59 3.62
N GLU A 114 15.19 11.84 3.98
CA GLU A 114 16.53 12.44 4.12
C GLU A 114 17.31 11.80 5.28
N LYS A 115 16.67 11.65 6.46
CA LYS A 115 17.29 11.05 7.65
C LYS A 115 17.69 9.58 7.44
N TYR A 116 16.90 8.83 6.66
CA TYR A 116 17.11 7.40 6.41
C TYR A 116 17.39 7.12 4.93
N PRO A 117 18.56 7.45 4.39
CA PRO A 117 18.87 7.34 2.96
C PRO A 117 18.84 5.90 2.44
N LYS A 118 19.06 4.90 3.31
CA LYS A 118 18.97 3.47 2.99
C LYS A 118 17.53 2.91 3.06
N ALA A 119 16.53 3.72 3.46
CA ALA A 119 15.14 3.26 3.47
C ALA A 119 14.58 3.22 2.06
N ALA A 120 14.15 2.04 1.59
CA ALA A 120 13.41 1.88 0.33
C ALA A 120 12.00 2.42 0.46
N ALA A 121 11.38 2.23 1.63
CA ALA A 121 10.05 2.76 1.93
C ALA A 121 9.95 3.34 3.33
N ILE A 122 9.03 4.31 3.48
CA ILE A 122 8.65 4.89 4.76
C ILE A 122 7.12 4.90 4.83
N GLY A 123 6.57 4.15 5.79
CA GLY A 123 5.15 4.14 6.11
C GLY A 123 4.77 5.35 6.97
N ALA A 124 3.68 6.01 6.62
CA ALA A 124 3.01 6.94 7.52
C ALA A 124 2.19 6.17 8.57
N LYS A 125 1.94 6.80 9.71
CA LYS A 125 1.02 6.26 10.71
C LYS A 125 -0.42 6.37 10.20
N ILE A 126 -1.09 5.24 10.06
CA ILE A 126 -2.51 5.19 9.74
C ILE A 126 -3.30 5.09 11.04
N ILE A 127 -4.35 5.92 11.16
CA ILE A 127 -5.25 5.94 12.31
C ILE A 127 -6.69 5.92 11.79
N ASP A 128 -7.51 5.01 12.28
CA ASP A 128 -8.92 4.96 11.93
C ASP A 128 -9.64 6.21 12.46
N LYS A 129 -10.53 6.77 11.65
CA LYS A 129 -11.18 8.04 11.91
C LYS A 129 -11.82 8.16 13.30
N PRO A 130 -12.53 7.14 13.84
CA PRO A 130 -13.13 7.22 15.18
C PRO A 130 -12.11 7.37 16.31
N MET A 131 -10.84 6.99 16.07
CA MET A 131 -9.78 6.96 17.09
C MET A 131 -8.84 8.15 17.01
N PHE A 132 -9.02 9.06 16.01
CA PHE A 132 -8.12 10.19 15.82
C PHE A 132 -8.50 11.38 16.70
N ASP A 133 -7.66 11.65 17.72
CA ASP A 133 -7.68 12.88 18.49
C ASP A 133 -6.38 13.68 18.24
N SER A 134 -6.51 14.77 17.50
CA SER A 134 -5.35 15.62 17.13
C SER A 134 -4.72 16.35 18.33
N LYS A 135 -5.44 16.50 19.45
CA LYS A 135 -4.96 17.21 20.65
C LYS A 135 -4.08 16.32 21.53
N ASN A 136 -4.38 15.01 21.56
CA ASN A 136 -3.73 14.05 22.45
C ASN A 136 -2.77 13.09 21.73
N TYR A 137 -2.56 13.27 20.41
CA TYR A 137 -1.66 12.40 19.68
C TYR A 137 -0.19 12.70 19.99
N LYS A 138 0.50 11.73 20.60
CA LYS A 138 1.93 11.82 20.87
C LYS A 138 2.72 11.15 19.74
N ILE A 139 3.66 11.89 19.14
CA ILE A 139 4.65 11.32 18.22
C ILE A 139 5.62 10.50 19.04
N LEU A 140 5.59 9.17 18.89
CA LEU A 140 6.40 8.26 19.71
C LEU A 140 7.80 8.08 19.14
N SER A 141 7.94 7.60 17.90
CA SER A 141 9.27 7.37 17.31
C SER A 141 9.21 6.96 15.83
N ASP A 142 10.38 7.01 15.19
CA ASP A 142 10.62 6.29 13.94
C ASP A 142 11.01 4.84 14.28
N ARG A 143 10.54 3.86 13.51
CA ARG A 143 10.83 2.45 13.75
C ARG A 143 11.23 1.77 12.46
N GLU A 144 12.25 0.92 12.55
CA GLU A 144 12.53 -0.03 11.50
C GLU A 144 11.48 -1.15 11.56
N ARG A 145 10.94 -1.53 10.40
CA ARG A 145 9.86 -2.53 10.28
C ARG A 145 10.24 -3.59 9.26
N MET A 146 9.58 -4.74 9.37
CA MET A 146 9.62 -5.75 8.30
C MET A 146 8.80 -5.28 7.09
N THR A 147 7.64 -4.69 7.35
CA THR A 147 6.69 -4.22 6.35
C THR A 147 5.97 -2.97 6.85
N VAL A 148 5.42 -2.19 5.94
CA VAL A 148 4.54 -1.05 6.23
C VAL A 148 3.27 -1.16 5.38
N CYS A 149 2.20 -0.50 5.79
CA CYS A 149 0.91 -0.55 5.09
C CYS A 149 0.99 0.15 3.74
N GLY A 150 0.54 -0.53 2.68
CA GLY A 150 0.48 -0.01 1.32
C GLY A 150 -0.49 1.16 1.15
N GLY A 151 -1.46 1.31 2.06
CA GLY A 151 -2.42 2.41 2.02
C GLY A 151 -1.83 3.81 2.30
N ALA A 152 -0.57 3.90 2.78
CA ALA A 152 0.14 5.16 3.04
C ALA A 152 1.66 4.95 3.05
N MET A 153 2.24 4.62 1.90
CA MET A 153 3.65 4.23 1.76
C MET A 153 4.42 5.13 0.79
N LEU A 154 5.46 5.80 1.29
CA LEU A 154 6.44 6.52 0.46
C LEU A 154 7.53 5.54 0.01
N MET A 155 7.70 5.35 -1.28
CA MET A 155 8.68 4.46 -1.90
C MET A 155 9.73 5.26 -2.66
N ARG A 156 11.01 4.89 -2.53
CA ARG A 156 12.06 5.46 -3.36
C ARG A 156 12.03 4.88 -4.77
N ARG A 157 12.08 5.74 -5.78
CA ARG A 157 12.13 5.33 -7.19
C ARG A 157 13.31 4.39 -7.48
N ASN A 158 14.52 4.75 -7.06
CA ASN A 158 15.71 3.94 -7.31
C ASN A 158 15.65 2.54 -6.65
N ALA A 159 15.01 2.43 -5.48
CA ALA A 159 14.75 1.13 -4.87
C ALA A 159 13.74 0.33 -5.72
N ALA A 160 12.62 0.94 -6.12
CA ALA A 160 11.62 0.29 -6.95
C ALA A 160 12.18 -0.11 -8.33
N GLU A 161 13.05 0.69 -8.92
CA GLU A 161 13.75 0.35 -10.17
C GLU A 161 14.69 -0.86 -10.01
N LYS A 162 15.35 -0.99 -8.84
CA LYS A 162 16.25 -2.11 -8.55
C LYS A 162 15.50 -3.42 -8.27
N ILE A 163 14.42 -3.37 -7.48
CA ILE A 163 13.71 -4.57 -6.99
C ILE A 163 12.45 -4.90 -7.76
N GLY A 164 12.02 -4.03 -8.67
CA GLY A 164 10.75 -4.13 -9.40
C GLY A 164 9.58 -3.50 -8.65
N MET A 165 8.47 -3.38 -9.33
CA MET A 165 7.20 -2.83 -8.81
C MET A 165 6.43 -3.85 -7.98
N LEU A 166 5.14 -3.59 -7.69
CA LEU A 166 4.27 -4.54 -7.01
C LEU A 166 4.06 -5.79 -7.89
N ASP A 167 4.12 -6.96 -7.27
CA ASP A 167 3.92 -8.23 -7.96
C ASP A 167 2.43 -8.50 -8.18
N ALA A 168 1.96 -8.15 -9.37
CA ALA A 168 0.56 -8.33 -9.76
C ALA A 168 0.23 -9.76 -10.23
N GLU A 169 1.23 -10.55 -10.59
CA GLU A 169 1.03 -11.92 -11.02
C GLU A 169 0.60 -12.82 -9.84
N HIS A 170 1.27 -12.68 -8.70
CA HIS A 170 1.08 -13.57 -7.56
C HIS A 170 0.13 -13.02 -6.48
N PHE A 171 -0.13 -11.70 -6.46
CA PHE A 171 -0.93 -11.04 -5.42
C PHE A 171 -2.21 -10.36 -5.95
N SER A 172 -2.70 -10.77 -7.13
CA SER A 172 -4.00 -10.32 -7.63
C SER A 172 -5.15 -11.04 -6.89
N PRO A 173 -6.29 -10.40 -6.67
CA PRO A 173 -6.59 -8.99 -7.00
C PRO A 173 -6.10 -7.98 -5.97
N ILE A 174 -5.78 -8.40 -4.71
CA ILE A 174 -5.41 -7.51 -3.60
C ILE A 174 -4.81 -8.31 -2.42
N TYR A 175 -4.10 -7.63 -1.53
CA TYR A 175 -3.43 -8.08 -0.30
C TYR A 175 -2.11 -8.83 -0.51
N GLY A 176 -1.13 -8.45 0.28
CA GLY A 176 0.20 -9.06 0.32
C GLY A 176 1.22 -8.45 -0.62
N GLU A 177 0.81 -7.65 -1.59
CA GLU A 177 1.68 -7.00 -2.58
C GLU A 177 2.69 -6.02 -1.96
N GLU A 178 2.25 -5.20 -1.01
CA GLU A 178 3.14 -4.27 -0.29
C GLU A 178 4.03 -5.03 0.70
N THR A 179 3.51 -6.07 1.30
CA THR A 179 4.25 -6.96 2.20
C THR A 179 5.38 -7.66 1.44
N ASP A 180 5.06 -8.23 0.28
CA ASP A 180 6.02 -8.83 -0.64
C ASP A 180 7.08 -7.83 -1.08
N TRP A 181 6.65 -6.63 -1.52
CA TRP A 181 7.56 -5.58 -1.95
C TRP A 181 8.54 -5.17 -0.84
N CYS A 182 8.05 -5.01 0.39
CA CYS A 182 8.88 -4.71 1.55
C CYS A 182 9.91 -5.81 1.84
N TYR A 183 9.53 -7.08 1.74
CA TYR A 183 10.47 -8.19 1.92
C TYR A 183 11.52 -8.22 0.81
N ARG A 184 11.14 -8.06 -0.46
CA ARG A 184 12.09 -7.95 -1.57
C ARG A 184 13.06 -6.79 -1.39
N ALA A 185 12.59 -5.64 -0.91
CA ALA A 185 13.44 -4.49 -0.62
C ALA A 185 14.46 -4.80 0.49
N ARG A 186 14.03 -5.47 1.57
CA ARG A 186 14.93 -5.89 2.66
C ARG A 186 15.96 -6.91 2.17
N ASN A 187 15.55 -7.89 1.39
CA ASN A 187 16.45 -8.87 0.78
C ASN A 187 17.49 -8.21 -0.14
N ALA A 188 17.14 -7.10 -0.79
CA ALA A 188 18.07 -6.29 -1.58
C ALA A 188 18.95 -5.32 -0.73
N GLY A 189 18.94 -5.44 0.61
CA GLY A 189 19.77 -4.66 1.56
C GLY A 189 19.22 -3.28 1.93
N PHE A 190 17.97 -2.97 1.57
CA PHE A 190 17.32 -1.73 2.00
C PHE A 190 16.65 -1.88 3.37
N LYS A 191 16.37 -0.73 4.00
CA LYS A 191 15.54 -0.66 5.20
C LYS A 191 14.10 -0.31 4.86
N ILE A 192 13.17 -0.72 5.72
CA ILE A 192 11.78 -0.28 5.73
C ILE A 192 11.55 0.46 7.04
N MET A 193 11.06 1.69 6.96
CA MET A 193 10.85 2.54 8.12
C MET A 193 9.37 2.87 8.28
N GLU A 194 8.94 3.10 9.51
CA GLU A 194 7.63 3.68 9.85
C GLU A 194 7.84 4.92 10.71
N THR A 195 7.04 5.96 10.51
CA THR A 195 7.10 7.17 11.32
C THR A 195 5.74 7.60 11.82
N ASP A 196 5.67 7.94 13.10
CA ASP A 196 4.49 8.55 13.73
C ASP A 196 4.41 10.07 13.48
N ALA A 197 5.43 10.67 12.87
CA ALA A 197 5.43 12.11 12.55
C ALA A 197 4.53 12.48 11.35
N SER A 198 4.15 11.50 10.54
CA SER A 198 3.21 11.66 9.43
C SER A 198 1.95 10.84 9.70
N ILE A 199 0.81 11.50 9.78
CA ILE A 199 -0.46 10.87 10.13
C ILE A 199 -1.38 10.90 8.92
N ILE A 200 -1.96 9.74 8.62
CA ILE A 200 -3.01 9.55 7.62
C ILE A 200 -4.23 8.99 8.33
N ILE A 201 -5.37 9.66 8.18
CA ILE A 201 -6.64 9.22 8.75
C ILE A 201 -7.33 8.30 7.74
N HIS A 202 -7.74 7.12 8.17
CA HIS A 202 -8.42 6.14 7.35
C HIS A 202 -9.91 6.07 7.72
N PHE A 203 -10.78 5.98 6.73
CA PHE A 203 -12.22 5.87 6.98
C PHE A 203 -12.68 4.46 7.38
N GLY A 204 -11.78 3.49 7.29
CA GLY A 204 -12.09 2.07 7.49
C GLY A 204 -12.51 1.38 6.19
N SER A 205 -12.00 0.18 5.99
CA SER A 205 -12.13 -0.60 4.74
C SER A 205 -13.55 -1.18 4.51
N HIS A 206 -14.57 -0.36 4.68
CA HIS A 206 -15.95 -0.82 4.53
C HIS A 206 -16.28 -1.25 3.09
N ASP A 207 -15.63 -0.67 2.07
CA ASP A 207 -16.02 -0.90 0.68
C ASP A 207 -15.54 -2.24 0.13
N THR A 208 -14.30 -2.64 0.40
CA THR A 208 -13.79 -3.95 -0.05
C THR A 208 -14.55 -5.09 0.63
N THR A 209 -14.84 -4.97 1.92
CA THR A 209 -15.61 -5.98 2.68
C THR A 209 -17.05 -6.07 2.19
N LYS A 210 -17.69 -4.95 1.90
CA LYS A 210 -19.06 -4.91 1.36
C LYS A 210 -19.14 -5.56 -0.03
N GLN A 211 -18.11 -5.36 -0.86
CA GLN A 211 -18.12 -5.85 -2.25
C GLN A 211 -17.67 -7.31 -2.37
N THR A 212 -16.76 -7.79 -1.52
CA THR A 212 -16.20 -9.14 -1.62
C THR A 212 -16.73 -10.11 -0.57
N GLY A 213 -17.32 -9.62 0.50
CA GLY A 213 -17.75 -10.40 1.67
C GLY A 213 -16.58 -10.76 2.61
N ARG A 214 -16.83 -10.66 3.92
CA ARG A 214 -15.83 -10.85 5.01
C ARG A 214 -15.03 -12.15 4.89
N LYS A 215 -15.71 -13.27 4.63
CA LYS A 215 -15.07 -14.60 4.51
C LYS A 215 -14.03 -14.64 3.38
N LYS A 216 -14.41 -14.18 2.18
CA LYS A 216 -13.53 -14.17 1.00
C LYS A 216 -12.34 -13.26 1.23
N GLN A 217 -12.57 -12.07 1.78
CA GLN A 217 -11.53 -11.12 2.16
C GLN A 217 -10.53 -11.72 3.17
N PHE A 218 -11.03 -12.33 4.25
CA PHE A 218 -10.21 -12.95 5.29
C PHE A 218 -9.32 -14.06 4.73
N ILE A 219 -9.90 -14.97 3.92
CA ILE A 219 -9.16 -16.06 3.29
C ILE A 219 -8.08 -15.52 2.36
N LEU A 220 -8.40 -14.56 1.49
CA LEU A 220 -7.46 -13.99 0.53
C LEU A 220 -6.31 -13.27 1.22
N MET A 221 -6.60 -12.43 2.22
CA MET A 221 -5.60 -11.69 2.98
C MET A 221 -4.60 -12.65 3.68
N ASN A 222 -5.10 -13.70 4.35
CA ASN A 222 -4.24 -14.63 5.05
C ASN A 222 -3.49 -15.57 4.08
N THR A 223 -4.10 -15.95 2.94
CA THR A 223 -3.41 -16.69 1.87
C THR A 223 -2.23 -15.89 1.34
N ASN A 224 -2.45 -14.65 0.93
CA ASN A 224 -1.44 -13.83 0.30
C ASN A 224 -0.37 -13.37 1.28
N ARG A 225 -0.73 -13.06 2.54
CA ARG A 225 0.24 -12.74 3.58
C ARG A 225 1.21 -13.90 3.84
N LEU A 226 0.69 -15.11 4.01
CA LEU A 226 1.53 -16.30 4.19
C LEU A 226 2.37 -16.57 2.93
N LYS A 227 1.80 -16.42 1.73
CA LYS A 227 2.51 -16.55 0.46
C LYS A 227 3.70 -15.58 0.38
N ALA A 228 3.52 -14.30 0.72
CA ALA A 228 4.58 -13.31 0.73
C ALA A 228 5.73 -13.70 1.69
N MET A 229 5.40 -14.25 2.86
CA MET A 229 6.39 -14.77 3.81
C MET A 229 7.15 -15.98 3.21
N LEU A 230 6.43 -16.94 2.65
CA LEU A 230 7.02 -18.14 2.06
C LEU A 230 7.92 -17.85 0.85
N TYR A 231 7.61 -16.82 0.08
CA TYR A 231 8.43 -16.38 -1.04
C TYR A 231 9.76 -15.76 -0.62
N ASN A 232 9.77 -14.99 0.47
CA ASN A 232 10.82 -14.02 0.71
C ASN A 232 11.63 -14.24 2.00
N LEU A 233 11.04 -14.84 3.05
CA LEU A 233 11.72 -14.97 4.34
C LEU A 233 12.69 -16.15 4.36
N THR A 234 13.83 -15.98 5.03
CA THR A 234 14.69 -17.11 5.41
C THR A 234 13.99 -18.02 6.43
N ILE A 235 14.49 -19.24 6.60
CA ILE A 235 13.89 -20.19 7.58
C ILE A 235 13.91 -19.61 9.00
N PRO A 236 15.02 -19.01 9.51
CA PRO A 236 15.02 -18.40 10.83
C PRO A 236 14.02 -17.23 10.97
N GLU A 237 13.93 -16.36 9.95
CA GLU A 237 12.97 -15.25 9.94
C GLU A 237 11.52 -15.79 9.96
N PHE A 238 11.22 -16.80 9.16
CA PHE A 238 9.90 -17.42 9.14
C PHE A 238 9.54 -18.04 10.51
N LEU A 239 10.47 -18.75 11.13
CA LEU A 239 10.29 -19.33 12.47
C LEU A 239 10.03 -18.22 13.51
N GLY A 240 10.67 -17.06 13.38
CA GLY A 240 10.40 -15.89 14.22
C GLY A 240 8.96 -15.37 14.10
N HIS A 241 8.25 -15.67 13.01
CA HIS A 241 6.84 -15.30 12.83
C HIS A 241 5.84 -16.33 13.37
N VAL A 242 6.28 -17.55 13.72
CA VAL A 242 5.40 -18.63 14.19
C VAL A 242 4.56 -18.24 15.41
N PRO A 243 5.10 -17.56 16.45
CA PRO A 243 4.27 -17.08 17.57
C PRO A 243 3.14 -16.15 17.11
N GLY A 244 3.43 -15.24 16.17
CA GLY A 244 2.42 -14.35 15.59
C GLY A 244 1.35 -15.10 14.80
N LEU A 245 1.72 -16.13 14.03
CA LEU A 245 0.77 -16.99 13.32
C LEU A 245 -0.10 -17.77 14.32
N GLY A 246 0.47 -18.23 15.44
CA GLY A 246 -0.26 -18.84 16.55
C GLY A 246 -1.31 -17.91 17.17
N LEU A 247 -0.96 -16.64 17.38
CA LEU A 247 -1.90 -15.62 17.87
C LEU A 247 -3.04 -15.36 16.87
N VAL A 248 -2.73 -15.30 15.57
CA VAL A 248 -3.75 -15.18 14.51
C VAL A 248 -4.69 -16.37 14.52
N PHE A 249 -4.16 -17.60 14.67
CA PHE A 249 -4.97 -18.81 14.78
C PHE A 249 -5.88 -18.79 16.01
N TRP A 250 -5.33 -18.41 17.17
CA TRP A 250 -6.09 -18.29 18.41
C TRP A 250 -7.23 -17.27 18.30
N THR A 251 -6.95 -16.12 17.68
CA THR A 251 -7.94 -15.07 17.44
C THR A 251 -9.04 -15.56 16.49
N ALA A 252 -8.66 -16.24 15.39
CA ALA A 252 -9.60 -16.82 14.45
C ALA A 252 -10.48 -17.90 15.11
N LEU A 253 -9.91 -18.70 16.02
CA LEU A 253 -10.66 -19.69 16.78
C LEU A 253 -11.75 -19.03 17.66
N LYS A 254 -11.37 -17.99 18.41
CA LYS A 254 -12.31 -17.23 19.24
C LYS A 254 -13.44 -16.57 18.46
N GLN A 255 -13.18 -16.19 17.22
CA GLN A 255 -14.15 -15.52 16.32
C GLN A 255 -14.94 -16.51 15.46
N GLY A 256 -14.72 -17.83 15.59
CA GLY A 256 -15.37 -18.85 14.75
C GLY A 256 -14.85 -18.86 13.31
N GLU A 257 -13.69 -18.27 13.04
CA GLU A 257 -13.08 -18.09 11.72
C GLU A 257 -11.91 -19.07 11.44
N ALA A 258 -11.62 -19.99 12.37
CA ALA A 258 -10.50 -20.93 12.25
C ALA A 258 -10.56 -21.77 10.97
N GLY A 259 -11.76 -22.22 10.56
CA GLY A 259 -11.95 -22.94 9.30
C GLY A 259 -11.59 -22.11 8.06
N TRP A 260 -11.78 -20.79 8.10
CA TRP A 260 -11.38 -19.89 7.02
C TRP A 260 -9.85 -19.74 6.97
N LEU A 261 -9.21 -19.66 8.13
CA LEU A 261 -7.76 -19.58 8.22
C LEU A 261 -7.10 -20.89 7.76
N LEU A 262 -7.63 -22.04 8.15
CA LEU A 262 -7.15 -23.35 7.66
C LEU A 262 -7.30 -23.46 6.14
N LYS A 263 -8.39 -22.94 5.56
CA LYS A 263 -8.55 -22.86 4.11
C LYS A 263 -7.48 -21.97 3.46
N ALA A 264 -7.13 -20.83 4.07
CA ALA A 264 -6.05 -19.96 3.58
C ALA A 264 -4.70 -20.69 3.58
N TYR A 265 -4.39 -21.44 4.63
CA TYR A 265 -3.15 -22.22 4.72
C TYR A 265 -3.13 -23.39 3.73
N TRP A 266 -4.27 -24.06 3.56
CA TRP A 266 -4.44 -25.12 2.57
C TRP A 266 -4.21 -24.62 1.13
N ASN A 267 -4.66 -23.42 0.80
CA ASN A 267 -4.40 -22.81 -0.51
C ASN A 267 -2.90 -22.72 -0.80
N ASN A 268 -2.09 -22.27 0.18
CA ASN A 268 -0.64 -22.22 0.03
C ASN A 268 -0.02 -23.62 -0.04
N PHE A 269 -0.51 -24.57 0.75
CA PHE A 269 -0.04 -25.96 0.69
C PHE A 269 -0.28 -26.59 -0.70
N ARG A 270 -1.45 -26.37 -1.29
CA ARG A 270 -1.73 -26.86 -2.66
C ARG A 270 -0.81 -26.25 -3.72
N SER A 271 -0.34 -25.04 -3.51
CA SER A 271 0.57 -24.30 -4.42
C SER A 271 2.05 -24.45 -4.02
N TRP A 272 2.41 -25.42 -3.16
CA TRP A 272 3.75 -25.50 -2.60
C TRP A 272 4.86 -25.58 -3.66
N ARG A 273 4.64 -26.33 -4.77
CA ARG A 273 5.60 -26.45 -5.88
C ARG A 273 5.87 -25.11 -6.57
N GLU A 274 4.82 -24.34 -6.81
CA GLU A 274 4.90 -23.00 -7.37
C GLU A 274 5.62 -22.06 -6.41
N ILE A 275 5.26 -22.12 -5.12
CA ILE A 275 5.91 -21.32 -4.06
C ILE A 275 7.42 -21.60 -4.02
N PHE A 276 7.85 -22.85 -4.04
CA PHE A 276 9.28 -23.21 -4.04
C PHE A 276 9.98 -22.75 -5.32
N LYS A 277 9.35 -22.91 -6.48
CA LYS A 277 9.89 -22.45 -7.77
C LYS A 277 10.10 -20.93 -7.75
N GLU A 278 9.10 -20.17 -7.33
CA GLU A 278 9.18 -18.70 -7.27
C GLU A 278 10.20 -18.24 -6.22
N ARG A 279 10.23 -18.88 -5.04
CA ARG A 279 11.25 -18.62 -4.02
C ARG A 279 12.66 -18.81 -4.56
N LYS A 280 12.92 -19.92 -5.27
CA LYS A 280 14.24 -20.19 -5.89
C LYS A 280 14.61 -19.11 -6.90
N LYS A 281 13.67 -18.67 -7.75
CA LYS A 281 13.86 -17.61 -8.73
C LYS A 281 14.22 -16.28 -8.07
N ARG A 282 13.54 -15.91 -6.99
CA ARG A 282 13.76 -14.66 -6.24
C ARG A 282 15.12 -14.67 -5.51
N ASN A 283 15.50 -15.79 -4.93
CA ASN A 283 16.77 -15.94 -4.23
C ASN A 283 17.97 -16.09 -5.18
N ALA A 284 17.78 -16.62 -6.40
CA ALA A 284 18.85 -16.73 -7.40
C ALA A 284 19.31 -15.37 -7.95
N GLY A 285 18.52 -14.32 -7.80
CA GLY A 285 18.91 -12.95 -8.15
C GLY A 285 19.59 -12.18 -7.02
N LEU A 286 19.80 -12.80 -5.85
CA LEU A 286 20.37 -12.19 -4.66
C LEU A 286 21.81 -12.70 -4.35
N PHE A 287 22.33 -13.62 -5.17
CA PHE A 287 23.71 -14.16 -5.07
C PHE A 287 24.53 -13.84 -6.31
#